data_878831d823b01f27bffdf7b02b355f0f
#
_entry.id   878831d823b01f27bffdf7b02b355f0f
#
_cell.length_a   1.000
_cell.length_b   1.000
_cell.length_c   1.000
_cell.angle_alpha   90.00
_cell.angle_beta   90.00
_cell.angle_gamma   90.00
#
_symmetry.space_group_name_H-M   'P 1'
#
loop_
_entity.id
_entity.type
_entity.pdbx_description
1 polymer ?
#
loop_
_entity_poly.entity_id
_entity_poly.type
_entity_poly.pdbx_seq_one_letter_code
_entity_poly.pdbx_strand_id
1 'polypeptide(L)'
;MLKRTFFAFASVLFLLGALAAAQTVLRVGAFPNITHPQAMVGKNNGWFDKAMGPQVKVEWKSFNAGPSAIEALFAGAIDMTYIGPNPAISGYVRSDGEALRIVAGATSGGAALIVRNDSGIQKPEDFHGKKIASPQMGNTQDVALRAWLKAHGMKSADKGGDVQVIPLANPDQLTLFIKKELDGAWAPEPWATRLIREGNGRLFLDERSLWPNGQFITAHLIVRTEFLKQHPDLVKNWIRAHVELTDWINGHLPEAKKLLNQQIAKETGKALPDAVLDEAFGRMTATYDPLRASLMNAAKSAFDAGFLGHQMPDLSGLYDLSLLNQVLAEKGKKAIQ
;
A
#
# COMPACT_ATOMS: atom_id res chain seq x y z
N MET A 1 53.97 -63.06 -39.09
CA MET A 1 52.87 -63.06 -38.08
C MET A 1 52.91 -61.73 -37.32
N LEU A 2 52.11 -60.76 -37.73
CA LEU A 2 52.07 -59.41 -37.12
C LEU A 2 50.88 -59.33 -36.15
N LYS A 3 51.17 -59.18 -34.84
CA LYS A 3 50.14 -58.93 -33.83
C LYS A 3 49.83 -57.40 -33.80
N ARG A 4 48.60 -57.03 -34.21
CA ARG A 4 48.04 -55.69 -34.05
C ARG A 4 47.43 -55.55 -32.65
N THR A 5 48.00 -54.68 -31.83
CA THR A 5 47.47 -54.27 -30.53
C THR A 5 46.52 -53.08 -30.77
N PHE A 6 45.25 -53.22 -30.45
CA PHE A 6 44.24 -52.10 -30.45
C PHE A 6 44.31 -51.40 -29.11
N PHE A 7 44.69 -50.11 -29.10
CA PHE A 7 44.51 -49.22 -27.99
C PHE A 7 43.10 -48.59 -28.07
N ALA A 8 42.24 -48.95 -27.10
CA ALA A 8 40.94 -48.28 -26.95
C ALA A 8 41.12 -47.05 -26.09
N PHE A 9 40.95 -45.87 -26.70
CA PHE A 9 40.86 -44.57 -25.99
C PHE A 9 39.47 -44.41 -25.46
N ALA A 10 39.25 -44.57 -24.16
CA ALA A 10 37.97 -44.24 -23.49
C ALA A 10 37.93 -42.73 -23.23
N SER A 11 37.19 -42.00 -24.05
CA SER A 11 36.87 -40.59 -23.82
C SER A 11 35.80 -40.47 -22.74
N VAL A 12 36.20 -40.11 -21.50
CA VAL A 12 35.26 -39.74 -20.45
C VAL A 12 34.75 -38.32 -20.69
N LEU A 13 33.57 -38.17 -21.29
CA LEU A 13 32.88 -36.90 -21.32
C LEU A 13 32.40 -36.56 -19.90
N PHE A 14 33.03 -35.61 -19.23
CA PHE A 14 32.48 -34.94 -18.08
C PHE A 14 31.32 -34.02 -18.51
N LEU A 15 30.10 -34.51 -18.40
CA LEU A 15 28.89 -33.66 -18.44
C LEU A 15 28.89 -32.84 -17.15
N LEU A 16 29.45 -31.65 -17.18
CA LEU A 16 29.15 -30.59 -16.22
C LEU A 16 27.71 -30.13 -16.49
N GLY A 17 26.74 -30.83 -15.91
CA GLY A 17 25.38 -30.34 -15.77
C GLY A 17 25.44 -29.13 -14.85
N ALA A 18 25.40 -27.90 -15.41
CA ALA A 18 25.08 -26.72 -14.66
C ALA A 18 23.68 -26.93 -14.06
N LEU A 19 23.61 -27.30 -12.78
CA LEU A 19 22.37 -27.17 -12.01
C LEU A 19 21.99 -25.70 -12.07
N ALA A 20 21.08 -25.34 -12.97
CA ALA A 20 20.40 -24.05 -12.91
C ALA A 20 19.72 -24.01 -11.55
N ALA A 21 20.30 -23.30 -10.59
CA ALA A 21 19.67 -23.09 -9.29
C ALA A 21 18.27 -22.50 -9.57
N ALA A 22 17.24 -23.16 -9.06
CA ALA A 22 15.88 -22.70 -9.22
C ALA A 22 15.78 -21.27 -8.70
N GLN A 23 15.33 -20.36 -9.56
CA GLN A 23 15.18 -18.95 -9.22
C GLN A 23 14.14 -18.79 -8.10
N THR A 24 14.50 -18.10 -7.02
CA THR A 24 13.55 -17.80 -5.95
C THR A 24 12.51 -16.80 -6.46
N VAL A 25 11.22 -17.09 -6.29
CA VAL A 25 10.14 -16.18 -6.67
C VAL A 25 9.73 -15.35 -5.46
N LEU A 26 9.82 -14.03 -5.59
CA LEU A 26 9.33 -13.06 -4.62
C LEU A 26 8.06 -12.40 -5.16
N ARG A 27 6.91 -12.65 -4.53
CA ARG A 27 5.61 -12.15 -4.95
C ARG A 27 5.25 -10.91 -4.16
N VAL A 28 5.08 -9.78 -4.85
CA VAL A 28 4.86 -8.48 -4.21
C VAL A 28 3.55 -7.86 -4.65
N GLY A 29 2.71 -7.51 -3.67
CA GLY A 29 1.45 -6.79 -3.90
C GLY A 29 1.65 -5.27 -3.92
N ALA A 30 0.92 -4.59 -4.80
CA ALA A 30 0.82 -3.13 -4.81
C ALA A 30 -0.52 -2.69 -5.41
N PHE A 31 -0.85 -1.41 -5.26
CA PHE A 31 -2.03 -0.81 -5.86
C PHE A 31 -1.60 0.24 -6.88
N PRO A 32 -2.30 0.41 -8.01
CA PRO A 32 -1.99 1.43 -9.00
C PRO A 32 -2.42 2.83 -8.49
N ASN A 33 -1.87 3.22 -7.34
CA ASN A 33 -2.12 4.49 -6.65
C ASN A 33 -0.82 5.27 -6.49
N ILE A 34 -0.90 6.59 -6.46
CA ILE A 34 0.26 7.42 -6.11
C ILE A 34 0.69 7.28 -4.65
N THR A 35 -0.18 6.82 -3.77
CA THR A 35 0.16 6.47 -2.38
C THR A 35 1.04 5.22 -2.23
N HIS A 36 1.40 4.57 -3.35
CA HIS A 36 2.39 3.48 -3.38
C HIS A 36 3.60 3.86 -4.26
N PRO A 37 4.24 5.03 -4.03
CA PRO A 37 5.17 5.60 -4.99
C PRO A 37 6.41 4.73 -5.20
N GLN A 38 6.94 4.09 -4.15
CA GLN A 38 8.10 3.21 -4.27
C GLN A 38 7.77 1.99 -5.15
N ALA A 39 6.58 1.39 -4.96
CA ALA A 39 6.16 0.25 -5.80
C ALA A 39 6.02 0.68 -7.26
N MET A 40 5.34 1.79 -7.54
CA MET A 40 5.07 2.23 -8.92
C MET A 40 6.35 2.66 -9.64
N VAL A 41 7.18 3.49 -9.01
CA VAL A 41 8.45 3.93 -9.59
C VAL A 41 9.41 2.75 -9.75
N GLY A 42 9.58 1.95 -8.69
CA GLY A 42 10.52 0.83 -8.69
C GLY A 42 10.16 -0.25 -9.69
N LYS A 43 8.87 -0.54 -9.88
CA LYS A 43 8.36 -1.46 -10.90
C LYS A 43 8.60 -0.91 -12.32
N ASN A 44 8.40 0.39 -12.53
CA ASN A 44 8.56 0.98 -13.86
C ASN A 44 9.98 0.95 -14.38
N ASN A 45 10.98 1.14 -13.51
CA ASN A 45 12.39 1.24 -13.89
C ASN A 45 13.25 0.01 -13.51
N GLY A 46 12.63 -1.06 -12.98
CA GLY A 46 13.31 -2.29 -12.58
C GLY A 46 14.25 -2.13 -11.38
N TRP A 47 13.98 -1.15 -10.49
CA TRP A 47 14.82 -0.88 -9.32
C TRP A 47 14.91 -2.08 -8.38
N PHE A 48 13.76 -2.68 -8.08
CA PHE A 48 13.70 -3.85 -7.22
C PHE A 48 14.32 -5.10 -7.87
N ASP A 49 14.10 -5.31 -9.16
CA ASP A 49 14.71 -6.44 -9.89
C ASP A 49 16.23 -6.38 -9.84
N LYS A 50 16.80 -5.17 -10.02
CA LYS A 50 18.26 -4.95 -9.88
C LYS A 50 18.75 -5.21 -8.45
N ALA A 51 18.00 -4.77 -7.45
CA ALA A 51 18.38 -4.96 -6.04
C ALA A 51 18.30 -6.42 -5.59
N MET A 52 17.36 -7.18 -6.15
CA MET A 52 17.22 -8.62 -5.85
C MET A 52 18.23 -9.48 -6.59
N GLY A 53 18.74 -9.01 -7.72
CA GLY A 53 19.71 -9.75 -8.53
C GLY A 53 19.12 -10.91 -9.34
N PRO A 54 19.93 -11.58 -10.16
CA PRO A 54 19.46 -12.54 -11.17
C PRO A 54 18.90 -13.86 -10.61
N GLN A 55 19.15 -14.16 -9.33
CA GLN A 55 18.67 -15.37 -8.67
C GLN A 55 17.25 -15.22 -8.10
N VAL A 56 16.66 -14.01 -8.16
CA VAL A 56 15.33 -13.74 -7.65
C VAL A 56 14.46 -13.18 -8.77
N LYS A 57 13.31 -13.81 -8.98
CA LYS A 57 12.27 -13.32 -9.88
C LYS A 57 11.24 -12.53 -9.07
N VAL A 58 11.09 -11.23 -9.32
CA VAL A 58 10.05 -10.41 -8.71
C VAL A 58 8.76 -10.55 -9.52
N GLU A 59 7.69 -10.99 -8.87
CA GLU A 59 6.35 -11.07 -9.46
C GLU A 59 5.42 -10.09 -8.77
N TRP A 60 4.94 -9.10 -9.54
CA TRP A 60 4.01 -8.10 -9.03
C TRP A 60 2.56 -8.54 -9.19
N LYS A 61 1.75 -8.31 -8.14
CA LYS A 61 0.29 -8.50 -8.16
C LYS A 61 -0.41 -7.20 -7.81
N SER A 62 -1.34 -6.78 -8.67
CA SER A 62 -2.13 -5.56 -8.47
C SER A 62 -3.41 -5.86 -7.69
N PHE A 63 -3.76 -4.94 -6.78
CA PHE A 63 -4.98 -4.97 -5.99
C PHE A 63 -5.68 -3.61 -6.04
N ASN A 64 -6.99 -3.60 -5.78
CA ASN A 64 -7.78 -2.36 -5.71
C ASN A 64 -7.95 -1.84 -4.28
N ALA A 65 -7.77 -2.69 -3.26
CA ALA A 65 -7.89 -2.33 -1.85
C ALA A 65 -7.17 -3.33 -0.94
N GLY A 66 -6.90 -2.91 0.31
CA GLY A 66 -6.12 -3.68 1.27
C GLY A 66 -6.71 -5.00 1.71
N PRO A 67 -8.02 -5.12 2.03
CA PRO A 67 -8.58 -6.41 2.46
C PRO A 67 -8.32 -7.55 1.48
N SER A 68 -8.45 -7.32 0.16
CA SER A 68 -8.14 -8.35 -0.84
C SER A 68 -6.65 -8.73 -0.90
N ALA A 69 -5.75 -7.79 -0.61
CA ALA A 69 -4.31 -8.09 -0.51
C ALA A 69 -3.99 -8.93 0.75
N ILE A 70 -4.70 -8.71 1.87
CA ILE A 70 -4.57 -9.55 3.07
C ILE A 70 -5.02 -10.98 2.80
N GLU A 71 -6.14 -11.19 2.10
CA GLU A 71 -6.57 -12.55 1.72
C GLU A 71 -5.53 -13.24 0.82
N ALA A 72 -4.93 -12.52 -0.12
CA ALA A 72 -3.85 -13.05 -0.96
C ALA A 72 -2.58 -13.39 -0.15
N LEU A 73 -2.27 -12.60 0.90
CA LEU A 73 -1.15 -12.88 1.81
C LEU A 73 -1.42 -14.13 2.66
N PHE A 74 -2.63 -14.29 3.20
CA PHE A 74 -3.03 -15.49 3.95
C PHE A 74 -2.98 -16.75 3.09
N ALA A 75 -3.38 -16.65 1.82
CA ALA A 75 -3.30 -17.74 0.87
C ALA A 75 -1.86 -18.04 0.37
N GLY A 76 -0.84 -17.32 0.83
CA GLY A 76 0.53 -17.44 0.33
C GLY A 76 0.70 -17.05 -1.14
N ALA A 77 -0.29 -16.34 -1.70
CA ALA A 77 -0.26 -15.87 -3.08
C ALA A 77 0.62 -14.63 -3.27
N ILE A 78 0.95 -13.92 -2.18
CA ILE A 78 1.96 -12.88 -2.10
C ILE A 78 2.80 -13.05 -0.84
N ASP A 79 4.04 -12.59 -0.88
CA ASP A 79 5.02 -12.67 0.21
C ASP A 79 5.16 -11.33 0.93
N MET A 80 5.03 -10.23 0.18
CA MET A 80 5.09 -8.84 0.67
C MET A 80 4.02 -8.00 -0.03
N THR A 81 3.62 -6.89 0.59
CA THR A 81 2.75 -5.91 -0.10
C THR A 81 2.89 -4.52 0.49
N TYR A 82 2.70 -3.52 -0.37
CA TYR A 82 2.36 -2.16 0.04
C TYR A 82 0.89 -2.12 0.37
N ILE A 83 0.51 -1.55 1.54
CA ILE A 83 -0.86 -1.65 2.04
C ILE A 83 -1.16 -0.56 3.08
N GLY A 84 -2.43 -0.20 3.22
CA GLY A 84 -2.89 0.73 4.25
C GLY A 84 -2.82 0.15 5.67
N PRO A 85 -2.80 1.03 6.71
CA PRO A 85 -2.67 0.61 8.11
C PRO A 85 -3.83 -0.29 8.57
N ASN A 86 -5.08 0.03 8.28
CA ASN A 86 -6.22 -0.73 8.81
C ASN A 86 -6.31 -2.16 8.27
N PRO A 87 -6.10 -2.43 6.97
CA PRO A 87 -5.97 -3.80 6.49
C PRO A 87 -4.81 -4.57 7.14
N ALA A 88 -3.65 -3.93 7.35
CA ALA A 88 -2.51 -4.55 8.03
C ALA A 88 -2.85 -4.91 9.49
N ILE A 89 -3.47 -3.99 10.23
CA ILE A 89 -3.96 -4.23 11.59
C ILE A 89 -4.98 -5.38 11.61
N SER A 90 -5.98 -5.34 10.73
CA SER A 90 -7.01 -6.39 10.65
C SER A 90 -6.41 -7.76 10.32
N GLY A 91 -5.47 -7.82 9.37
CA GLY A 91 -4.77 -9.04 9.04
C GLY A 91 -3.94 -9.60 10.20
N TYR A 92 -3.24 -8.72 10.93
CA TYR A 92 -2.50 -9.10 12.12
C TYR A 92 -3.41 -9.68 13.21
N VAL A 93 -4.51 -8.97 13.53
CA VAL A 93 -5.48 -9.40 14.56
C VAL A 93 -6.18 -10.72 14.18
N ARG A 94 -6.63 -10.86 12.94
CA ARG A 94 -7.30 -12.08 12.43
C ARG A 94 -6.40 -13.32 12.40
N SER A 95 -5.11 -13.15 12.47
CA SER A 95 -4.12 -14.23 12.52
C SER A 95 -3.48 -14.38 13.90
N ASP A 96 -4.09 -13.85 14.94
CA ASP A 96 -3.56 -13.88 16.31
C ASP A 96 -2.10 -13.38 16.40
N GLY A 97 -1.77 -12.39 15.53
CA GLY A 97 -0.45 -11.80 15.47
C GLY A 97 0.61 -12.57 14.68
N GLU A 98 0.23 -13.65 13.98
CA GLU A 98 1.22 -14.55 13.39
C GLU A 98 1.55 -14.28 11.91
N ALA A 99 0.57 -13.84 11.10
CA ALA A 99 0.71 -13.90 9.64
C ALA A 99 1.65 -12.87 9.03
N LEU A 100 1.79 -11.69 9.62
CA LEU A 100 2.51 -10.58 9.00
C LEU A 100 3.27 -9.69 9.98
N ARG A 101 4.22 -8.91 9.43
CA ARG A 101 4.92 -7.82 10.12
C ARG A 101 4.96 -6.58 9.23
N ILE A 102 4.81 -5.40 9.84
CA ILE A 102 5.14 -4.13 9.20
C ILE A 102 6.65 -3.94 9.32
N VAL A 103 7.31 -3.78 8.18
CA VAL A 103 8.79 -3.67 8.11
C VAL A 103 9.27 -2.29 7.69
N ALA A 104 8.40 -1.45 7.13
CA ALA A 104 8.68 -0.05 6.81
C ALA A 104 7.37 0.74 6.59
N GLY A 105 7.45 2.07 6.68
CA GLY A 105 6.46 2.97 6.08
C GLY A 105 6.59 3.03 4.57
N ALA A 106 5.61 3.65 3.90
CA ALA A 106 5.69 3.93 2.47
C ALA A 106 5.21 5.34 2.14
N THR A 107 4.09 5.78 2.71
CA THR A 107 3.51 7.10 2.39
C THR A 107 2.83 7.71 3.60
N SER A 108 3.16 8.98 3.86
CA SER A 108 2.43 9.87 4.77
C SER A 108 1.51 10.80 3.99
N GLY A 109 0.26 10.97 4.44
CA GLY A 109 -0.74 11.79 3.77
C GLY A 109 -1.35 11.12 2.54
N GLY A 110 -2.01 11.91 1.68
CA GLY A 110 -2.57 11.42 0.43
C GLY A 110 -3.94 10.76 0.55
N ALA A 111 -4.80 11.27 1.44
CA ALA A 111 -6.22 10.91 1.50
C ALA A 111 -7.07 12.13 1.85
N ALA A 112 -8.30 12.16 1.35
CA ALA A 112 -9.21 13.28 1.57
C ALA A 112 -10.69 12.87 1.44
N LEU A 113 -11.54 13.61 2.11
CA LEU A 113 -13.00 13.56 1.94
C LEU A 113 -13.40 14.60 0.92
N ILE A 114 -13.97 14.13 -0.16
CA ILE A 114 -14.44 14.94 -1.28
C ILE A 114 -15.96 14.89 -1.32
N VAL A 115 -16.61 16.03 -1.55
CA VAL A 115 -18.07 16.11 -1.75
C VAL A 115 -18.36 16.74 -3.11
N ARG A 116 -19.50 16.35 -3.73
CA ARG A 116 -19.92 17.00 -4.96
C ARG A 116 -20.33 18.44 -4.70
N ASN A 117 -20.03 19.33 -5.64
CA ASN A 117 -20.41 20.74 -5.55
C ASN A 117 -21.93 20.94 -5.42
N ASP A 118 -22.74 20.06 -6.02
CA ASP A 118 -24.21 20.10 -6.01
C ASP A 118 -24.84 19.16 -4.97
N SER A 119 -24.09 18.59 -4.02
CA SER A 119 -24.60 17.69 -2.96
C SER A 119 -25.37 18.41 -1.85
N GLY A 120 -25.19 19.73 -1.73
CA GLY A 120 -25.73 20.51 -0.61
C GLY A 120 -24.93 20.40 0.69
N ILE A 121 -23.84 19.60 0.73
CA ILE A 121 -23.01 19.43 1.92
C ILE A 121 -22.10 20.65 2.07
N GLN A 122 -22.23 21.42 3.16
CA GLN A 122 -21.38 22.56 3.48
C GLN A 122 -20.65 22.38 4.83
N LYS A 123 -21.23 21.65 5.75
CA LYS A 123 -20.77 21.40 7.11
C LYS A 123 -21.05 19.95 7.52
N PRO A 124 -20.45 19.46 8.64
CA PRO A 124 -20.62 18.06 9.03
C PRO A 124 -22.07 17.59 9.16
N GLU A 125 -22.97 18.43 9.70
CA GLU A 125 -24.37 18.07 9.92
C GLU A 125 -25.12 17.78 8.60
N ASP A 126 -24.64 18.31 7.47
CA ASP A 126 -25.26 18.10 6.15
C ASP A 126 -25.02 16.67 5.59
N PHE A 127 -24.23 15.84 6.28
CA PHE A 127 -24.02 14.44 5.91
C PHE A 127 -25.21 13.54 6.26
N HIS A 128 -26.15 13.99 7.10
CA HIS A 128 -27.37 13.23 7.38
C HIS A 128 -28.13 12.87 6.09
N GLY A 129 -28.46 11.57 5.94
CA GLY A 129 -29.16 11.04 4.77
C GLY A 129 -28.32 10.93 3.48
N LYS A 130 -27.04 11.33 3.51
CA LYS A 130 -26.17 11.33 2.31
C LYS A 130 -25.52 9.99 2.04
N LYS A 131 -25.11 9.80 0.78
CA LYS A 131 -24.41 8.62 0.26
C LYS A 131 -22.92 8.94 0.12
N ILE A 132 -22.11 8.40 1.00
CA ILE A 132 -20.67 8.66 1.04
C ILE A 132 -19.91 7.36 0.75
N ALA A 133 -19.15 7.35 -0.32
CA ALA A 133 -18.34 6.18 -0.67
C ALA A 133 -17.03 6.12 0.13
N SER A 134 -16.56 4.91 0.36
CA SER A 134 -15.22 4.61 0.85
C SER A 134 -14.65 3.44 0.04
N PRO A 135 -13.32 3.18 0.03
CA PRO A 135 -12.80 1.93 -0.49
C PRO A 135 -13.39 0.75 0.28
N GLN A 136 -13.12 -0.44 -0.16
CA GLN A 136 -13.61 -1.70 0.42
C GLN A 136 -13.80 -1.65 1.96
N MET A 137 -14.85 -2.30 2.48
CA MET A 137 -15.18 -2.29 3.92
C MET A 137 -13.98 -2.70 4.79
N GLY A 138 -13.73 -1.94 5.85
CA GLY A 138 -12.56 -2.13 6.73
C GLY A 138 -11.23 -1.64 6.14
N ASN A 139 -11.23 -1.04 4.95
CA ASN A 139 -10.06 -0.38 4.41
C ASN A 139 -9.78 0.94 5.17
N THR A 140 -8.60 1.52 4.98
CA THR A 140 -8.12 2.69 5.74
C THR A 140 -9.12 3.85 5.68
N GLN A 141 -9.57 4.25 4.51
CA GLN A 141 -10.51 5.37 4.35
C GLN A 141 -11.94 5.03 4.76
N ASP A 142 -12.34 3.76 4.77
CA ASP A 142 -13.63 3.33 5.32
C ASP A 142 -13.65 3.52 6.85
N VAL A 143 -12.57 3.11 7.51
CA VAL A 143 -12.41 3.33 8.97
C VAL A 143 -12.33 4.81 9.29
N ALA A 144 -11.56 5.60 8.51
CA ALA A 144 -11.44 7.05 8.70
C ALA A 144 -12.79 7.76 8.57
N LEU A 145 -13.59 7.43 7.56
CA LEU A 145 -14.94 7.97 7.38
C LEU A 145 -15.84 7.65 8.58
N ARG A 146 -15.89 6.40 9.00
CA ARG A 146 -16.74 5.97 10.13
C ARG A 146 -16.32 6.61 11.45
N ALA A 147 -15.00 6.74 11.69
CA ALA A 147 -14.47 7.44 12.85
C ALA A 147 -14.82 8.93 12.83
N TRP A 148 -14.71 9.56 11.66
CA TRP A 148 -15.06 10.96 11.48
C TRP A 148 -16.56 11.21 11.71
N LEU A 149 -17.43 10.37 11.15
CA LEU A 149 -18.87 10.43 11.40
C LEU A 149 -19.20 10.33 12.90
N LYS A 150 -18.58 9.35 13.59
CA LYS A 150 -18.74 9.17 15.04
C LYS A 150 -18.29 10.40 15.84
N ALA A 151 -17.18 11.01 15.47
CA ALA A 151 -16.66 12.22 16.13
C ALA A 151 -17.59 13.43 15.97
N HIS A 152 -18.46 13.42 14.94
CA HIS A 152 -19.49 14.45 14.71
C HIS A 152 -20.88 14.00 15.14
N GLY A 153 -21.00 12.99 16.02
CA GLY A 153 -22.30 12.53 16.55
C GLY A 153 -23.16 11.73 15.58
N MET A 154 -22.61 11.40 14.40
CA MET A 154 -23.33 10.65 13.35
C MET A 154 -22.97 9.16 13.36
N LYS A 155 -23.82 8.34 12.76
CA LYS A 155 -23.60 6.92 12.54
C LYS A 155 -23.90 6.54 11.10
N SER A 156 -23.20 5.55 10.60
CA SER A 156 -23.57 4.93 9.33
C SER A 156 -24.86 4.13 9.43
N ALA A 157 -25.56 3.97 8.31
CA ALA A 157 -26.86 3.28 8.27
C ALA A 157 -26.76 1.83 8.76
N ASP A 158 -25.68 1.12 8.46
CA ASP A 158 -25.42 -0.24 8.95
C ASP A 158 -25.15 -0.31 10.49
N LYS A 159 -24.99 0.84 11.16
CA LYS A 159 -24.86 0.98 12.61
C LYS A 159 -26.05 1.73 13.25
N GLY A 160 -27.20 1.76 12.55
CA GLY A 160 -28.43 2.37 13.03
C GLY A 160 -28.47 3.90 12.93
N GLY A 161 -27.64 4.50 12.09
CA GLY A 161 -27.72 5.91 11.69
C GLY A 161 -28.41 6.09 10.34
N ASP A 162 -28.18 7.22 9.70
CA ASP A 162 -28.77 7.59 8.42
C ASP A 162 -27.77 7.91 7.30
N VAL A 163 -26.48 8.03 7.62
CA VAL A 163 -25.43 8.22 6.60
C VAL A 163 -25.16 6.90 5.90
N GLN A 164 -25.42 6.85 4.60
CA GLN A 164 -25.17 5.66 3.79
C GLN A 164 -23.67 5.58 3.43
N VAL A 165 -22.90 4.81 4.19
CA VAL A 165 -21.49 4.51 3.85
C VAL A 165 -21.49 3.36 2.84
N ILE A 166 -20.92 3.61 1.65
CA ILE A 166 -20.94 2.67 0.51
C ILE A 166 -19.51 2.25 0.16
N PRO A 167 -19.04 1.07 0.64
CA PRO A 167 -17.72 0.56 0.30
C PRO A 167 -17.66 0.07 -1.15
N LEU A 168 -16.84 0.73 -1.97
CA LEU A 168 -16.69 0.49 -3.41
C LEU A 168 -15.22 0.55 -3.82
N ALA A 169 -14.84 -0.15 -4.91
CA ALA A 169 -13.53 0.08 -5.53
C ALA A 169 -13.39 1.53 -6.00
N ASN A 170 -12.20 2.12 -5.88
CA ASN A 170 -11.99 3.54 -6.22
C ASN A 170 -12.42 3.92 -7.64
N PRO A 171 -12.20 3.11 -8.70
CA PRO A 171 -12.72 3.42 -10.05
C PRO A 171 -14.25 3.53 -10.08
N ASP A 172 -14.94 2.66 -9.32
CA ASP A 172 -16.42 2.66 -9.26
C ASP A 172 -16.93 3.87 -8.49
N GLN A 173 -16.20 4.30 -7.42
CA GLN A 173 -16.52 5.54 -6.71
C GLN A 173 -16.53 6.73 -7.67
N LEU A 174 -15.49 6.89 -8.50
CA LEU A 174 -15.42 7.98 -9.48
C LEU A 174 -16.59 7.91 -10.49
N THR A 175 -16.89 6.71 -10.99
CA THR A 175 -17.97 6.49 -11.94
C THR A 175 -19.34 6.89 -11.37
N LEU A 176 -19.65 6.44 -10.14
CA LEU A 176 -20.93 6.75 -9.49
C LEU A 176 -21.00 8.20 -9.02
N PHE A 177 -19.88 8.79 -8.65
CA PHE A 177 -19.78 10.20 -8.29
C PHE A 177 -20.10 11.11 -9.50
N ILE A 178 -19.54 10.81 -10.68
CA ILE A 178 -19.84 11.51 -11.93
C ILE A 178 -21.33 11.36 -12.30
N LYS A 179 -21.92 10.17 -12.10
CA LYS A 179 -23.35 9.90 -12.33
C LYS A 179 -24.29 10.52 -11.29
N LYS A 180 -23.74 11.20 -10.28
CA LYS A 180 -24.49 11.80 -9.17
C LYS A 180 -25.21 10.78 -8.27
N GLU A 181 -24.75 9.55 -8.25
CA GLU A 181 -25.28 8.49 -7.39
C GLU A 181 -24.62 8.48 -5.99
N LEU A 182 -23.55 9.24 -5.80
CA LEU A 182 -22.87 9.49 -4.54
C LEU A 182 -22.84 11.00 -4.25
N ASP A 183 -22.94 11.38 -2.99
CA ASP A 183 -22.82 12.77 -2.52
C ASP A 183 -21.38 13.15 -2.16
N GLY A 184 -20.60 12.16 -1.74
CA GLY A 184 -19.19 12.32 -1.38
C GLY A 184 -18.43 11.00 -1.41
N ALA A 185 -17.12 11.09 -1.21
CA ALA A 185 -16.25 9.93 -1.06
C ALA A 185 -15.01 10.28 -0.23
N TRP A 186 -14.60 9.38 0.66
CA TRP A 186 -13.28 9.43 1.28
C TRP A 186 -12.34 8.54 0.49
N ALA A 187 -11.38 9.12 -0.17
CA ALA A 187 -10.56 8.42 -1.14
C ALA A 187 -9.06 8.70 -0.97
N PRO A 188 -8.18 7.73 -1.28
CA PRO A 188 -6.74 7.98 -1.40
C PRO A 188 -6.43 8.69 -2.72
N GLU A 189 -5.23 9.31 -2.80
CA GLU A 189 -4.73 9.85 -4.06
C GLU A 189 -4.27 8.72 -5.03
N PRO A 190 -4.52 8.86 -6.34
CA PRO A 190 -4.99 10.04 -7.07
C PRO A 190 -6.51 10.21 -7.12
N TRP A 191 -7.25 9.31 -6.49
CA TRP A 191 -8.71 9.26 -6.63
C TRP A 191 -9.40 10.48 -6.02
N ALA A 192 -8.89 11.00 -4.88
CA ALA A 192 -9.42 12.22 -4.29
C ALA A 192 -9.32 13.40 -5.28
N THR A 193 -8.15 13.61 -5.89
CA THR A 193 -7.97 14.65 -6.91
C THR A 193 -8.80 14.40 -8.17
N ARG A 194 -8.99 13.14 -8.59
CA ARG A 194 -9.83 12.80 -9.74
C ARG A 194 -11.32 13.09 -9.48
N LEU A 195 -11.81 12.83 -8.26
CA LEU A 195 -13.17 13.21 -7.85
C LEU A 195 -13.37 14.73 -7.95
N ILE A 196 -12.35 15.52 -7.61
CA ILE A 196 -12.40 16.98 -7.76
C ILE A 196 -12.40 17.38 -9.24
N ARG A 197 -11.42 16.90 -10.01
CA ARG A 197 -11.13 17.35 -11.36
C ARG A 197 -12.07 16.78 -12.44
N GLU A 198 -12.44 15.51 -12.29
CA GLU A 198 -13.24 14.77 -13.26
C GLU A 198 -14.71 14.64 -12.81
N GLY A 199 -14.98 14.65 -11.49
CA GLY A 199 -16.29 14.41 -10.90
C GLY A 199 -17.07 15.66 -10.48
N ASN A 200 -16.57 16.87 -10.74
CA ASN A 200 -17.16 18.11 -10.23
C ASN A 200 -17.25 18.14 -8.69
N GLY A 201 -16.25 17.57 -8.02
CA GLY A 201 -16.13 17.59 -6.58
C GLY A 201 -15.36 18.79 -6.04
N ARG A 202 -15.41 18.96 -4.73
CA ARG A 202 -14.57 19.87 -3.99
C ARG A 202 -14.00 19.19 -2.75
N LEU A 203 -12.84 19.64 -2.32
CA LEU A 203 -12.26 19.22 -1.07
C LEU A 203 -13.15 19.66 0.09
N PHE A 204 -13.69 18.71 0.84
CA PHE A 204 -14.38 18.98 2.10
C PHE A 204 -13.39 18.92 3.26
N LEU A 205 -12.53 17.90 3.29
CA LEU A 205 -11.55 17.70 4.33
C LEU A 205 -10.27 17.05 3.78
N ASP A 206 -9.12 17.72 3.95
CA ASP A 206 -7.82 17.06 3.81
C ASP A 206 -7.55 16.27 5.09
N GLU A 207 -7.35 14.96 4.99
CA GLU A 207 -7.17 14.11 6.16
C GLU A 207 -5.98 14.54 7.02
N ARG A 208 -4.97 15.21 6.45
CA ARG A 208 -3.84 15.78 7.19
C ARG A 208 -4.27 16.71 8.32
N SER A 209 -5.38 17.43 8.15
CA SER A 209 -5.91 18.35 9.17
C SER A 209 -6.37 17.66 10.46
N LEU A 210 -6.60 16.36 10.44
CA LEU A 210 -7.01 15.56 11.59
C LEU A 210 -5.81 15.02 12.42
N TRP A 211 -4.58 15.23 11.93
CA TRP A 211 -3.41 14.59 12.49
C TRP A 211 -2.36 15.60 12.96
N PRO A 212 -1.62 15.32 14.05
CA PRO A 212 -0.52 16.17 14.50
C PRO A 212 0.49 16.41 13.39
N ASN A 213 0.85 17.66 13.17
CA ASN A 213 1.78 18.10 12.10
C ASN A 213 1.36 17.66 10.67
N GLY A 214 0.11 17.30 10.48
CA GLY A 214 -0.38 16.80 9.19
C GLY A 214 0.18 15.43 8.79
N GLN A 215 0.77 14.68 9.72
CA GLN A 215 1.44 13.42 9.45
C GLN A 215 0.59 12.23 9.89
N PHE A 216 0.22 11.40 8.94
CA PHE A 216 -0.42 10.10 9.18
C PHE A 216 0.01 9.11 8.10
N ILE A 217 0.09 7.86 8.50
CA ILE A 217 0.49 6.81 7.59
C ILE A 217 -0.69 6.38 6.70
N THR A 218 -0.48 6.39 5.40
CA THR A 218 -1.47 5.93 4.41
C THR A 218 -1.10 4.58 3.81
N ALA A 219 0.19 4.31 3.71
CA ALA A 219 0.69 3.02 3.24
C ALA A 219 1.94 2.58 3.99
N HIS A 220 2.03 1.29 4.26
CA HIS A 220 3.15 0.55 4.82
C HIS A 220 3.68 -0.46 3.82
N LEU A 221 4.89 -0.96 4.06
CA LEU A 221 5.40 -2.21 3.52
C LEU A 221 5.24 -3.28 4.60
N ILE A 222 4.48 -4.33 4.29
CA ILE A 222 4.33 -5.51 5.14
C ILE A 222 4.93 -6.75 4.48
N VAL A 223 5.31 -7.71 5.29
CA VAL A 223 5.84 -9.00 4.86
C VAL A 223 5.13 -10.14 5.59
N ARG A 224 4.90 -11.26 4.92
CA ARG A 224 4.44 -12.50 5.54
C ARG A 224 5.52 -12.99 6.51
N THR A 225 5.13 -13.26 7.76
CA THR A 225 6.08 -13.60 8.84
C THR A 225 6.92 -14.83 8.50
N GLU A 226 6.31 -15.83 7.88
CA GLU A 226 7.03 -17.04 7.46
C GLU A 226 8.10 -16.72 6.40
N PHE A 227 7.77 -15.86 5.41
CA PHE A 227 8.73 -15.44 4.39
C PHE A 227 9.88 -14.63 5.00
N LEU A 228 9.59 -13.74 5.95
CA LEU A 228 10.60 -12.98 6.69
C LEU A 228 11.58 -13.91 7.41
N LYS A 229 11.08 -14.98 8.06
CA LYS A 229 11.91 -15.96 8.76
C LYS A 229 12.77 -16.81 7.82
N GLN A 230 12.23 -17.18 6.65
CA GLN A 230 12.91 -18.04 5.67
C GLN A 230 13.91 -17.27 4.81
N HIS A 231 13.63 -15.99 4.52
CA HIS A 231 14.37 -15.16 3.57
C HIS A 231 14.71 -13.76 4.11
N PRO A 232 15.30 -13.63 5.33
CA PRO A 232 15.57 -12.32 5.93
C PRO A 232 16.46 -11.45 5.05
N ASP A 233 17.43 -12.05 4.34
CA ASP A 233 18.35 -11.33 3.46
C ASP A 233 17.63 -10.72 2.25
N LEU A 234 16.66 -11.43 1.66
CA LEU A 234 15.85 -10.89 0.57
C LEU A 234 15.00 -9.72 1.06
N VAL A 235 14.39 -9.87 2.24
CA VAL A 235 13.59 -8.78 2.85
C VAL A 235 14.49 -7.58 3.15
N LYS A 236 15.69 -7.78 3.69
CA LYS A 236 16.65 -6.70 3.94
C LYS A 236 17.08 -5.99 2.65
N ASN A 237 17.36 -6.74 1.58
CA ASN A 237 17.70 -6.16 0.28
C ASN A 237 16.54 -5.36 -0.31
N TRP A 238 15.31 -5.85 -0.16
CA TRP A 238 14.12 -5.10 -0.54
C TRP A 238 13.98 -3.79 0.24
N ILE A 239 14.13 -3.85 1.56
CA ILE A 239 14.08 -2.66 2.43
C ILE A 239 15.18 -1.65 2.05
N ARG A 240 16.39 -2.12 1.73
CA ARG A 240 17.48 -1.24 1.27
C ARG A 240 17.08 -0.50 -0.01
N ALA A 241 16.57 -1.21 -1.01
CA ALA A 241 16.08 -0.63 -2.25
C ALA A 241 14.91 0.33 -2.00
N HIS A 242 14.01 -0.02 -1.09
CA HIS A 242 12.87 0.81 -0.69
C HIS A 242 13.32 2.14 -0.03
N VAL A 243 14.30 2.10 0.88
CA VAL A 243 14.86 3.29 1.52
C VAL A 243 15.55 4.20 0.48
N GLU A 244 16.39 3.63 -0.38
CA GLU A 244 17.08 4.36 -1.46
C GLU A 244 16.09 5.02 -2.41
N LEU A 245 15.08 4.27 -2.82
CA LEU A 245 14.06 4.75 -3.72
C LEU A 245 13.19 5.83 -3.08
N THR A 246 12.91 5.73 -1.77
CA THR A 246 12.20 6.77 -1.01
C THR A 246 12.98 8.09 -1.03
N ASP A 247 14.27 8.04 -0.72
CA ASP A 247 15.14 9.21 -0.76
C ASP A 247 15.21 9.80 -2.18
N TRP A 248 15.35 8.93 -3.18
CA TRP A 248 15.40 9.34 -4.58
C TRP A 248 14.10 10.01 -5.03
N ILE A 249 12.93 9.44 -4.71
CA ILE A 249 11.61 10.02 -5.03
C ILE A 249 11.49 11.44 -4.45
N ASN A 250 11.84 11.60 -3.18
CA ASN A 250 11.74 12.90 -2.49
C ASN A 250 12.72 13.94 -3.05
N GLY A 251 13.88 13.51 -3.56
CA GLY A 251 14.87 14.37 -4.17
C GLY A 251 14.64 14.67 -5.66
N HIS A 252 13.79 13.88 -6.35
CA HIS A 252 13.61 13.95 -7.81
C HIS A 252 12.12 13.91 -8.19
N LEU A 253 11.29 14.71 -7.52
CA LEU A 253 9.82 14.68 -7.68
C LEU A 253 9.33 14.76 -9.14
N PRO A 254 9.87 15.63 -10.03
CA PRO A 254 9.40 15.67 -11.41
C PRO A 254 9.60 14.34 -12.15
N GLU A 255 10.76 13.72 -11.99
CA GLU A 255 11.09 12.46 -12.61
C GLU A 255 10.30 11.30 -11.99
N ALA A 256 10.17 11.29 -10.67
CA ALA A 256 9.37 10.31 -9.93
C ALA A 256 7.90 10.32 -10.38
N LYS A 257 7.29 11.50 -10.53
CA LYS A 257 5.94 11.65 -11.08
C LYS A 257 5.81 11.06 -12.48
N LYS A 258 6.78 11.32 -13.36
CA LYS A 258 6.80 10.78 -14.73
C LYS A 258 6.85 9.25 -14.73
N LEU A 259 7.79 8.65 -13.99
CA LEU A 259 7.95 7.19 -13.92
C LEU A 259 6.72 6.53 -13.28
N LEU A 260 6.19 7.10 -12.20
CA LEU A 260 4.98 6.63 -11.55
C LEU A 260 3.78 6.65 -12.51
N ASN A 261 3.58 7.76 -13.24
CA ASN A 261 2.48 7.91 -14.18
C ASN A 261 2.58 6.93 -15.36
N GLN A 262 3.78 6.66 -15.84
CA GLN A 262 4.04 5.63 -16.84
C GLN A 262 3.63 4.24 -16.32
N GLN A 263 3.91 3.93 -15.05
CA GLN A 263 3.52 2.65 -14.45
C GLN A 263 2.00 2.57 -14.28
N ILE A 264 1.36 3.63 -13.80
CA ILE A 264 -0.12 3.70 -13.71
C ILE A 264 -0.74 3.46 -15.10
N ALA A 265 -0.20 4.10 -16.14
CA ALA A 265 -0.69 3.91 -17.51
C ALA A 265 -0.57 2.47 -17.98
N LYS A 266 0.55 1.78 -17.66
CA LYS A 266 0.73 0.35 -17.98
C LYS A 266 -0.30 -0.54 -17.28
N GLU A 267 -0.69 -0.22 -16.04
CA GLU A 267 -1.60 -1.05 -15.25
C GLU A 267 -3.09 -0.74 -15.48
N THR A 268 -3.41 0.52 -15.77
CA THR A 268 -4.80 0.98 -15.91
C THR A 268 -5.23 1.32 -17.33
N GLY A 269 -4.29 1.27 -18.28
CA GLY A 269 -4.52 1.63 -19.68
C GLY A 269 -4.52 3.13 -19.94
N LYS A 270 -4.40 4.01 -18.92
CA LYS A 270 -4.46 5.46 -19.10
C LYS A 270 -3.55 6.19 -18.12
N ALA A 271 -2.74 7.11 -18.64
CA ALA A 271 -1.95 8.05 -17.82
C ALA A 271 -2.87 9.08 -17.14
N LEU A 272 -2.45 9.54 -15.97
CA LEU A 272 -3.10 10.65 -15.28
C LEU A 272 -2.67 11.98 -15.91
N PRO A 273 -3.57 13.00 -15.99
CA PRO A 273 -3.18 14.35 -16.36
C PRO A 273 -2.16 14.94 -15.37
N ASP A 274 -1.23 15.78 -15.85
CA ASP A 274 -0.20 16.38 -15.00
C ASP A 274 -0.81 17.19 -13.84
N ALA A 275 -1.90 17.92 -14.08
CA ALA A 275 -2.61 18.66 -13.03
C ALA A 275 -3.14 17.77 -11.92
N VAL A 276 -3.53 16.51 -12.21
CA VAL A 276 -3.94 15.52 -11.20
C VAL A 276 -2.72 15.05 -10.42
N LEU A 277 -1.62 14.77 -11.09
CA LEU A 277 -0.37 14.36 -10.44
C LEU A 277 0.16 15.44 -9.50
N ASP A 278 0.22 16.69 -9.97
CA ASP A 278 0.77 17.80 -9.20
C ASP A 278 -0.03 18.06 -7.92
N GLU A 279 -1.35 18.09 -8.04
CA GLU A 279 -2.24 18.31 -6.90
C GLU A 279 -2.17 17.14 -5.90
N ALA A 280 -2.19 15.91 -6.39
CA ALA A 280 -2.17 14.72 -5.57
C ALA A 280 -0.84 14.55 -4.82
N PHE A 281 0.29 14.77 -5.48
CA PHE A 281 1.62 14.76 -4.82
C PHE A 281 1.77 15.88 -3.80
N GLY A 282 1.06 16.99 -3.94
CA GLY A 282 1.01 18.07 -2.95
C GLY A 282 0.39 17.67 -1.60
N ARG A 283 -0.34 16.54 -1.54
CA ARG A 283 -0.98 16.04 -0.33
C ARG A 283 -0.26 14.90 0.34
N MET A 284 0.85 14.41 -0.21
CA MET A 284 1.56 13.24 0.32
C MET A 284 3.07 13.42 0.31
N THR A 285 3.74 12.56 1.08
CA THR A 285 5.20 12.44 1.11
C THR A 285 5.58 10.96 1.17
N ALA A 286 6.53 10.54 0.34
CA ALA A 286 7.11 9.20 0.44
C ALA A 286 7.95 9.10 1.72
N THR A 287 7.80 8.01 2.46
CA THR A 287 8.52 7.80 3.72
C THR A 287 8.85 6.33 3.91
N TYR A 288 9.90 6.04 4.66
CA TYR A 288 10.16 4.70 5.21
C TYR A 288 9.84 4.62 6.71
N ASP A 289 9.53 5.77 7.35
CA ASP A 289 9.03 5.81 8.72
C ASP A 289 7.59 5.28 8.77
N PRO A 290 7.29 4.24 9.55
CA PRO A 290 5.95 3.69 9.65
C PRO A 290 4.98 4.56 10.48
N LEU A 291 5.41 5.69 11.03
CA LEU A 291 4.60 6.63 11.81
C LEU A 291 3.73 5.91 12.86
N ARG A 292 4.37 5.20 13.78
CA ARG A 292 3.74 4.28 14.75
C ARG A 292 2.56 4.92 15.50
N ALA A 293 2.69 6.17 15.93
CA ALA A 293 1.61 6.87 16.63
C ALA A 293 0.34 7.02 15.77
N SER A 294 0.50 7.28 14.48
CA SER A 294 -0.61 7.34 13.54
C SER A 294 -1.30 5.98 13.37
N LEU A 295 -0.54 4.88 13.25
CA LEU A 295 -1.12 3.54 13.18
C LEU A 295 -1.89 3.18 14.45
N MET A 296 -1.37 3.49 15.63
CA MET A 296 -2.06 3.20 16.89
C MET A 296 -3.39 3.96 16.99
N ASN A 297 -3.45 5.19 16.50
CA ASN A 297 -4.71 5.94 16.40
C ASN A 297 -5.67 5.32 15.37
N ALA A 298 -5.15 4.85 14.21
CA ALA A 298 -5.94 4.13 13.23
C ALA A 298 -6.51 2.81 13.79
N ALA A 299 -5.73 2.09 14.62
CA ALA A 299 -6.20 0.90 15.33
C ALA A 299 -7.32 1.22 16.33
N LYS A 300 -7.17 2.31 17.10
CA LYS A 300 -8.23 2.77 17.98
C LYS A 300 -9.50 3.11 17.20
N SER A 301 -9.40 3.81 16.11
CA SER A 301 -10.53 4.14 15.23
C SER A 301 -11.21 2.89 14.68
N ALA A 302 -10.44 1.88 14.27
CA ALA A 302 -10.97 0.60 13.79
C ALA A 302 -11.68 -0.18 14.91
N PHE A 303 -11.12 -0.18 16.10
CA PHE A 303 -11.75 -0.78 17.29
C PHE A 303 -13.08 -0.07 17.61
N ASP A 304 -13.06 1.25 17.68
CA ASP A 304 -14.24 2.08 17.95
C ASP A 304 -15.35 1.93 16.88
N ALA A 305 -14.98 1.59 15.65
CA ALA A 305 -15.90 1.28 14.55
C ALA A 305 -16.37 -0.19 14.56
N GLY A 306 -15.84 -1.04 15.45
CA GLY A 306 -16.24 -2.45 15.62
C GLY A 306 -15.55 -3.41 14.64
N PHE A 307 -14.42 -3.04 14.05
CA PHE A 307 -13.66 -3.91 13.13
C PHE A 307 -12.66 -4.85 13.82
N LEU A 308 -12.33 -4.59 15.11
CA LEU A 308 -11.28 -5.33 15.82
C LEU A 308 -11.83 -6.17 17.00
N GLY A 309 -13.14 -6.47 17.02
CA GLY A 309 -13.76 -7.30 18.06
C GLY A 309 -14.18 -6.51 19.30
N HIS A 310 -14.26 -7.18 20.46
CA HIS A 310 -14.82 -6.62 21.69
C HIS A 310 -13.76 -6.07 22.67
N GLN A 311 -12.49 -6.35 22.42
CA GLN A 311 -11.36 -5.87 23.22
C GLN A 311 -10.29 -5.32 22.29
N MET A 312 -9.62 -4.24 22.74
CA MET A 312 -8.49 -3.69 21.98
C MET A 312 -7.39 -4.75 21.89
N PRO A 313 -6.99 -5.17 20.67
CA PRO A 313 -5.98 -6.21 20.50
C PRO A 313 -4.58 -5.73 20.91
N ASP A 314 -3.74 -6.67 21.31
CA ASP A 314 -2.32 -6.40 21.47
C ASP A 314 -1.65 -6.28 20.09
N LEU A 315 -1.09 -5.12 19.82
CA LEU A 315 -0.39 -4.81 18.58
C LEU A 315 1.13 -4.66 18.78
N SER A 316 1.66 -5.08 19.94
CA SER A 316 3.09 -4.92 20.27
C SER A 316 4.01 -5.62 19.29
N GLY A 317 3.59 -6.78 18.75
CA GLY A 317 4.34 -7.57 17.76
C GLY A 317 4.06 -7.23 16.30
N LEU A 318 3.22 -6.22 16.00
CA LEU A 318 2.86 -5.88 14.61
C LEU A 318 4.05 -5.36 13.81
N TYR A 319 5.01 -4.69 14.46
CA TYR A 319 6.20 -4.14 13.82
C TYR A 319 7.42 -5.05 14.01
N ASP A 320 8.18 -5.23 12.93
CA ASP A 320 9.56 -5.68 12.98
C ASP A 320 10.42 -4.71 12.16
N LEU A 321 11.00 -3.73 12.84
CA LEU A 321 11.85 -2.70 12.23
C LEU A 321 13.34 -3.03 12.31
N SER A 322 13.69 -4.24 12.73
CA SER A 322 15.09 -4.66 12.94
C SER A 322 15.92 -4.53 11.66
N LEU A 323 15.41 -5.03 10.54
CA LEU A 323 16.08 -4.96 9.23
C LEU A 323 16.10 -3.53 8.67
N LEU A 324 15.03 -2.76 8.87
CA LEU A 324 15.00 -1.35 8.49
C LEU A 324 16.08 -0.56 9.24
N ASN A 325 16.17 -0.73 10.55
CA ASN A 325 17.16 -0.03 11.37
C ASN A 325 18.60 -0.44 11.04
N GLN A 326 18.84 -1.71 10.68
CA GLN A 326 20.13 -2.12 10.15
C GLN A 326 20.48 -1.38 8.85
N VAL A 327 19.54 -1.31 7.90
CA VAL A 327 19.71 -0.58 6.63
C VAL A 327 19.95 0.92 6.87
N LEU A 328 19.20 1.52 7.78
CA LEU A 328 19.38 2.93 8.14
C LEU A 328 20.75 3.19 8.75
N ALA A 329 21.23 2.30 9.66
CA ALA A 329 22.56 2.40 10.24
C ALA A 329 23.68 2.28 9.19
N GLU A 330 23.56 1.33 8.23
CA GLU A 330 24.50 1.18 7.10
C GLU A 330 24.58 2.46 6.23
N LYS A 331 23.51 3.26 6.22
CA LYS A 331 23.42 4.53 5.49
C LYS A 331 23.71 5.77 6.33
N GLY A 332 24.14 5.61 7.58
CA GLY A 332 24.41 6.72 8.50
C GLY A 332 23.14 7.49 8.91
N LYS A 333 21.96 6.88 8.79
CA LYS A 333 20.67 7.47 9.14
C LYS A 333 20.26 7.08 10.58
N LYS A 334 19.39 7.89 11.19
CA LYS A 334 18.86 7.59 12.53
C LYS A 334 17.91 6.40 12.50
N ALA A 335 17.97 5.56 13.54
CA ALA A 335 17.02 4.49 13.76
C ALA A 335 15.61 5.05 14.01
N ILE A 336 14.61 4.26 13.60
CA ILE A 336 13.17 4.51 13.83
C ILE A 336 12.72 3.64 15.01
N GLN A 337 11.88 4.19 15.90
CA GLN A 337 11.36 3.55 17.10
C GLN A 337 9.96 2.96 16.91
#